data_aa29b2a03fb55729e311563974a23a6e
#
_entry.id   aa29b2a03fb55729e311563974a23a6e
#
_cell.length_a   1.000
_cell.length_b   1.000
_cell.length_c   1.000
_cell.angle_alpha   90.00
_cell.angle_beta   90.00
_cell.angle_gamma   90.00
#
_symmetry.space_group_name_H-M   'P 1'
#
loop_
_entity.id
_entity.type
_entity.pdbx_description
1 polymer ?
#
loop_
_entity_poly.entity_id
_entity_poly.type
_entity_poly.pdbx_seq_one_letter_code
_entity_poly.pdbx_strand_id
1 'polypeptide(L)'
;MKRINCFIPFVNAEQVKNTVAGLKACDLVANIYLLAGADAQGEVEGCEIIAIGNLNSSDTMKKIAAKADCDYAMLYTKFNSLEFGMFAIERMVKIADDSAAGMAYADHYNVVGDVRSNAPVIDYQMGSLRDDFDFGSVLLFNAKVLKEAVSKIDVDYDFAGLYDVRLKISTIADLIHINEYLYSDVELDTRKSGEKIFDYVDPKNRGVQIEMEKACTAHLKAIGGYLAPEFKKIEFSEGNFEYEASVIIPVRNRIRTIRDAIRSVLSQKCDFKYNLIVIDNHSTDGTTEAIDEFKDDERLIHIVPERKDLGIGGCWN
;
A
#
# COMPACT_ATOMS: atom_id res chain seq x y z
N MET A 1 19.17 26.82 -12.79
CA MET A 1 18.19 27.55 -11.99
C MET A 1 17.64 26.60 -10.97
N LYS A 2 17.58 26.98 -9.67
CA LYS A 2 17.07 26.12 -8.59
C LYS A 2 15.56 25.92 -8.79
N ARG A 3 15.07 24.67 -8.76
CA ARG A 3 13.70 24.34 -9.13
C ARG A 3 13.00 23.42 -8.15
N ILE A 4 13.73 22.77 -7.21
CA ILE A 4 13.18 21.72 -6.37
C ILE A 4 13.45 21.99 -4.89
N ASN A 5 12.43 21.86 -4.07
CA ASN A 5 12.56 21.69 -2.63
C ASN A 5 12.41 20.21 -2.28
N CYS A 6 13.39 19.66 -1.57
CA CYS A 6 13.43 18.23 -1.21
C CYS A 6 13.02 18.04 0.25
N PHE A 7 12.18 17.06 0.52
CA PHE A 7 11.64 16.72 1.84
C PHE A 7 12.02 15.28 2.17
N ILE A 8 12.86 15.09 3.18
CA ILE A 8 13.50 13.81 3.52
C ILE A 8 13.17 13.43 4.96
N PRO A 9 12.61 12.25 5.23
CA PRO A 9 12.42 11.76 6.60
C PRO A 9 13.75 11.66 7.34
N PHE A 10 13.78 12.13 8.57
CA PHE A 10 14.99 12.31 9.35
C PHE A 10 14.91 11.65 10.72
N VAL A 11 15.91 10.82 11.02
CA VAL A 11 16.14 10.23 12.35
C VAL A 11 17.45 10.73 12.95
N ASN A 12 18.53 10.74 12.15
CA ASN A 12 19.84 11.27 12.55
C ASN A 12 20.71 11.58 11.33
N ALA A 13 21.81 12.26 11.54
CA ALA A 13 22.70 12.74 10.48
C ALA A 13 23.30 11.59 9.63
N GLU A 14 23.62 10.43 10.23
CA GLU A 14 24.22 9.31 9.51
C GLU A 14 23.23 8.68 8.53
N GLN A 15 21.96 8.56 8.91
CA GLN A 15 20.88 8.04 8.04
C GLN A 15 20.76 8.84 6.74
N VAL A 16 20.82 10.15 6.79
CA VAL A 16 20.58 11.02 5.60
C VAL A 16 21.85 11.46 4.88
N LYS A 17 23.01 11.11 5.37
CA LYS A 17 24.31 11.59 4.90
C LYS A 17 24.49 11.46 3.37
N ASN A 18 24.34 10.26 2.84
CA ASN A 18 24.51 9.99 1.42
C ASN A 18 23.39 10.66 0.59
N THR A 19 22.15 10.60 1.07
CA THR A 19 21.00 11.23 0.43
C THR A 19 21.21 12.74 0.29
N VAL A 20 21.60 13.41 1.39
CA VAL A 20 21.86 14.86 1.39
C VAL A 20 23.04 15.22 0.49
N ALA A 21 24.10 14.41 0.51
CA ALA A 21 25.26 14.63 -0.38
C ALA A 21 24.86 14.55 -1.86
N GLY A 22 24.07 13.54 -2.24
CA GLY A 22 23.55 13.39 -3.60
C GLY A 22 22.65 14.54 -4.03
N LEU A 23 21.76 14.99 -3.13
CA LEU A 23 20.87 16.12 -3.41
C LEU A 23 21.63 17.45 -3.56
N LYS A 24 22.64 17.70 -2.72
CA LYS A 24 23.48 18.90 -2.84
C LYS A 24 24.32 18.96 -4.11
N ALA A 25 24.63 17.80 -4.69
CA ALA A 25 25.35 17.72 -5.95
C ALA A 25 24.49 18.09 -7.17
N CYS A 26 23.18 18.13 -7.05
CA CYS A 26 22.27 18.49 -8.13
C CYS A 26 22.00 20.01 -8.17
N ASP A 27 22.29 20.66 -9.29
CA ASP A 27 22.09 22.09 -9.47
C ASP A 27 20.62 22.54 -9.41
N LEU A 28 19.67 21.63 -9.61
CA LEU A 28 18.24 21.91 -9.55
C LEU A 28 17.71 22.01 -8.12
N VAL A 29 18.38 21.42 -7.13
CA VAL A 29 17.93 21.41 -5.73
C VAL A 29 18.20 22.80 -5.10
N ALA A 30 17.13 23.40 -4.61
CA ALA A 30 17.16 24.71 -3.93
C ALA A 30 17.37 24.55 -2.41
N ASN A 31 16.47 23.78 -1.78
CA ASN A 31 16.48 23.58 -0.34
C ASN A 31 16.24 22.11 0.00
N ILE A 32 16.81 21.67 1.10
CA ILE A 32 16.61 20.34 1.67
C ILE A 32 16.00 20.51 3.05
N TYR A 33 14.79 19.98 3.22
CA TYR A 33 14.04 19.95 4.47
C TYR A 33 14.06 18.56 5.06
N LEU A 34 14.45 18.46 6.32
CA LEU A 34 14.49 17.23 7.09
C LEU A 34 13.21 17.11 7.93
N LEU A 35 12.39 16.12 7.61
CA LEU A 35 11.13 15.85 8.31
C LEU A 35 11.42 15.03 9.56
N ALA A 36 11.46 15.70 10.71
CA ALA A 36 11.90 15.14 11.98
C ALA A 36 10.72 14.78 12.88
N GLY A 37 10.61 13.49 13.24
CA GLY A 37 9.72 13.03 14.31
C GLY A 37 10.28 13.36 15.70
N ALA A 38 9.54 13.00 16.76
CA ALA A 38 9.91 13.31 18.15
C ALA A 38 11.26 12.69 18.59
N ASP A 39 11.62 11.54 17.99
CA ASP A 39 12.86 10.80 18.35
C ASP A 39 14.06 11.21 17.48
N ALA A 40 13.90 12.14 16.56
CA ALA A 40 14.97 12.58 15.65
C ALA A 40 16.05 13.38 16.43
N GLN A 41 17.31 13.13 16.08
CA GLN A 41 18.46 13.73 16.80
C GLN A 41 19.50 14.31 15.85
N GLY A 42 20.04 15.45 16.23
CA GLY A 42 21.15 16.12 15.54
C GLY A 42 20.65 17.09 14.46
N GLU A 43 21.62 17.71 13.80
CA GLU A 43 21.43 18.67 12.71
C GLU A 43 22.31 18.28 11.51
N VAL A 44 21.92 18.72 10.33
CA VAL A 44 22.71 18.51 9.10
C VAL A 44 22.95 19.87 8.45
N GLU A 45 24.22 20.23 8.27
CA GLU A 45 24.60 21.50 7.67
C GLU A 45 23.92 21.75 6.31
N GLY A 46 23.34 22.93 6.15
CA GLY A 46 22.66 23.34 4.91
C GLY A 46 21.31 22.64 4.68
N CYS A 47 20.71 22.07 5.73
CA CYS A 47 19.36 21.54 5.74
C CYS A 47 18.52 22.26 6.81
N GLU A 48 17.23 22.43 6.55
CA GLU A 48 16.28 22.96 7.52
C GLU A 48 15.45 21.82 8.12
N ILE A 49 15.25 21.82 9.44
CA ILE A 49 14.45 20.80 10.12
C ILE A 49 13.00 21.27 10.22
N ILE A 50 12.08 20.39 9.83
CA ILE A 50 10.63 20.55 10.01
C ILE A 50 10.16 19.47 10.98
N ALA A 51 9.67 19.87 12.15
CA ALA A 51 9.08 18.94 13.11
C ALA A 51 7.75 18.40 12.59
N ILE A 52 7.61 17.08 12.56
CA ILE A 52 6.40 16.36 12.13
C ILE A 52 5.97 15.34 13.18
N GLY A 53 4.68 14.98 13.18
CA GLY A 53 4.17 13.81 13.92
C GLY A 53 4.32 12.54 13.08
N ASN A 54 3.37 12.33 12.17
CA ASN A 54 3.40 11.22 11.23
C ASN A 54 3.70 11.73 9.82
N LEU A 55 4.61 11.04 9.11
CA LEU A 55 4.99 11.39 7.73
C LEU A 55 3.77 11.49 6.80
N ASN A 56 2.81 10.59 6.96
CA ASN A 56 1.62 10.49 6.11
C ASN A 56 0.45 11.37 6.59
N SER A 57 0.61 12.19 7.63
CA SER A 57 -0.49 13.02 8.15
C SER A 57 -0.81 14.24 7.27
N SER A 58 -2.03 14.73 7.37
CA SER A 58 -2.45 15.98 6.73
C SER A 58 -1.62 17.17 7.20
N ASP A 59 -1.23 17.21 8.48
CA ASP A 59 -0.35 18.26 9.04
C ASP A 59 1.01 18.28 8.33
N THR A 60 1.61 17.11 8.12
CA THR A 60 2.88 17.01 7.38
C THR A 60 2.73 17.48 5.94
N MET A 61 1.64 17.10 5.24
CA MET A 61 1.39 17.57 3.87
C MET A 61 1.20 19.08 3.81
N LYS A 62 0.52 19.70 4.79
CA LYS A 62 0.37 21.14 4.92
C LYS A 62 1.73 21.84 5.12
N LYS A 63 2.60 21.30 5.97
CA LYS A 63 3.96 21.82 6.21
C LYS A 63 4.83 21.72 4.95
N ILE A 64 4.77 20.60 4.22
CA ILE A 64 5.46 20.42 2.94
C ILE A 64 4.96 21.45 1.92
N ALA A 65 3.66 21.60 1.75
CA ALA A 65 3.08 22.54 0.80
C ALA A 65 3.43 24.01 1.13
N ALA A 66 3.50 24.35 2.41
CA ALA A 66 3.91 25.70 2.86
C ALA A 66 5.36 26.04 2.50
N LYS A 67 6.25 25.03 2.45
CA LYS A 67 7.67 25.18 2.09
C LYS A 67 7.96 24.91 0.60
N ALA A 68 6.97 24.48 -0.18
CA ALA A 68 7.11 24.20 -1.61
C ALA A 68 7.05 25.49 -2.44
N ASP A 69 8.05 26.35 -2.33
CA ASP A 69 8.15 27.66 -2.98
C ASP A 69 8.90 27.63 -4.33
N CYS A 70 9.40 26.46 -4.75
CA CYS A 70 9.98 26.21 -6.06
C CYS A 70 8.94 25.67 -7.06
N ASP A 71 9.38 25.25 -8.25
CA ASP A 71 8.51 24.63 -9.26
C ASP A 71 8.01 23.25 -8.80
N TYR A 72 8.86 22.50 -8.10
CA TYR A 72 8.60 21.14 -7.64
C TYR A 72 8.92 20.97 -6.16
N ALA A 73 8.18 20.05 -5.54
CA ALA A 73 8.44 19.50 -4.22
C ALA A 73 8.71 18.01 -4.36
N MET A 74 9.89 17.55 -3.99
CA MET A 74 10.26 16.12 -3.99
C MET A 74 10.15 15.57 -2.58
N LEU A 75 9.30 14.56 -2.39
CA LEU A 75 9.14 13.85 -1.13
C LEU A 75 9.75 12.45 -1.23
N TYR A 76 10.66 12.13 -0.33
CA TYR A 76 11.08 10.77 -0.04
C TYR A 76 10.21 10.19 1.06
N THR A 77 9.67 8.97 0.87
CA THR A 77 8.66 8.40 1.76
C THR A 77 9.17 7.35 2.73
N LYS A 78 10.48 7.07 2.73
CA LYS A 78 11.11 6.06 3.59
C LYS A 78 12.22 6.62 4.46
N PHE A 79 12.57 5.89 5.51
CA PHE A 79 13.68 6.23 6.41
C PHE A 79 15.00 5.52 6.04
N ASN A 80 15.11 5.05 4.80
CA ASN A 80 16.31 4.43 4.23
C ASN A 80 17.28 5.47 3.69
N SER A 81 18.42 5.03 3.15
CA SER A 81 19.29 5.90 2.35
C SER A 81 18.83 5.90 0.90
N LEU A 82 18.75 7.09 0.30
CA LEU A 82 18.33 7.29 -1.10
C LEU A 82 19.56 7.66 -1.94
N GLU A 83 19.79 6.90 -3.01
CA GLU A 83 20.87 7.15 -3.97
C GLU A 83 20.29 7.36 -5.37
N PHE A 84 20.57 8.51 -5.96
CA PHE A 84 20.12 8.82 -7.33
C PHE A 84 21.08 8.29 -8.38
N GLY A 85 20.53 7.82 -9.50
CA GLY A 85 21.30 7.58 -10.71
C GLY A 85 21.82 8.87 -11.34
N MET A 86 22.71 8.74 -12.31
CA MET A 86 23.27 9.90 -13.03
C MET A 86 22.15 10.66 -13.74
N PHE A 87 22.03 11.97 -13.48
CA PHE A 87 20.99 12.85 -14.04
C PHE A 87 19.55 12.42 -13.75
N ALA A 88 19.33 11.61 -12.72
CA ALA A 88 18.00 11.08 -12.42
C ALA A 88 17.00 12.18 -12.04
N ILE A 89 17.43 13.15 -11.24
CA ILE A 89 16.58 14.26 -10.79
C ILE A 89 16.23 15.16 -11.98
N GLU A 90 17.22 15.49 -12.83
CA GLU A 90 17.03 16.25 -14.07
C GLU A 90 16.07 15.55 -15.02
N ARG A 91 16.19 14.21 -15.12
CA ARG A 91 15.29 13.38 -15.93
C ARG A 91 13.86 13.42 -15.42
N MET A 92 13.65 13.27 -14.11
CA MET A 92 12.32 13.37 -13.50
C MET A 92 11.69 14.73 -13.75
N VAL A 93 12.44 15.83 -13.55
CA VAL A 93 11.94 17.19 -13.81
C VAL A 93 11.61 17.39 -15.27
N LYS A 94 12.47 16.94 -16.18
CA LYS A 94 12.23 17.07 -17.62
C LYS A 94 10.94 16.38 -18.06
N ILE A 95 10.70 15.17 -17.59
CA ILE A 95 9.47 14.44 -17.90
C ILE A 95 8.26 15.11 -17.27
N ALA A 96 8.37 15.56 -16.01
CA ALA A 96 7.29 16.27 -15.34
C ALA A 96 6.92 17.58 -16.05
N ASP A 97 7.91 18.33 -16.58
CA ASP A 97 7.67 19.53 -17.41
C ASP A 97 6.97 19.18 -18.71
N ASP A 98 7.49 18.18 -19.44
CA ASP A 98 7.00 17.82 -20.79
C ASP A 98 5.58 17.25 -20.75
N SER A 99 5.22 16.56 -19.67
CA SER A 99 3.91 15.96 -19.47
C SER A 99 2.92 16.83 -18.68
N ALA A 100 3.36 17.98 -18.16
CA ALA A 100 2.60 18.80 -17.23
C ALA A 100 2.06 18.01 -16.00
N ALA A 101 2.84 17.05 -15.50
CA ALA A 101 2.47 16.17 -14.42
C ALA A 101 2.11 16.92 -13.14
N GLY A 102 1.04 16.48 -12.46
CA GLY A 102 0.75 16.89 -11.08
C GLY A 102 1.66 16.19 -10.08
N MET A 103 1.98 14.92 -10.37
CA MET A 103 2.95 14.11 -9.64
C MET A 103 3.67 13.17 -10.61
N ALA A 104 4.99 13.07 -10.49
CA ALA A 104 5.79 12.07 -11.21
C ALA A 104 6.46 11.10 -10.23
N TYR A 105 6.60 9.84 -10.64
CA TYR A 105 7.24 8.76 -9.89
C TYR A 105 7.94 7.80 -10.85
N ALA A 106 8.85 6.97 -10.35
CA ALA A 106 9.70 6.17 -11.22
C ALA A 106 9.98 4.77 -10.66
N ASP A 107 10.40 3.85 -11.55
CA ASP A 107 11.00 2.59 -11.16
C ASP A 107 12.27 2.83 -10.34
N HIS A 108 12.59 1.88 -9.48
CA HIS A 108 13.75 2.00 -8.62
C HIS A 108 14.41 0.64 -8.36
N TYR A 109 15.52 0.69 -7.65
CA TYR A 109 16.16 -0.50 -7.13
C TYR A 109 16.01 -0.55 -5.61
N ASN A 110 15.76 -1.75 -5.08
CA ASN A 110 15.93 -2.02 -3.66
C ASN A 110 17.34 -2.59 -3.44
N VAL A 111 18.03 -2.07 -2.43
CA VAL A 111 19.36 -2.54 -2.04
C VAL A 111 19.29 -2.97 -0.58
N VAL A 112 19.59 -4.26 -0.33
CA VAL A 112 19.63 -4.87 1.01
C VAL A 112 21.01 -5.49 1.18
N GLY A 113 21.84 -4.91 2.04
CA GLY A 113 23.26 -5.25 2.10
C GLY A 113 23.93 -5.04 0.73
N ASP A 114 24.54 -6.09 0.17
CA ASP A 114 25.19 -6.06 -1.14
C ASP A 114 24.28 -6.51 -2.29
N VAL A 115 23.02 -6.82 -2.01
CA VAL A 115 22.07 -7.33 -3.01
C VAL A 115 21.19 -6.19 -3.56
N ARG A 116 21.31 -5.95 -4.86
CA ARG A 116 20.47 -5.01 -5.61
C ARG A 116 19.42 -5.78 -6.41
N SER A 117 18.16 -5.40 -6.25
CA SER A 117 17.02 -5.98 -6.98
C SER A 117 16.19 -4.90 -7.67
N ASN A 118 15.62 -5.24 -8.82
CA ASN A 118 14.69 -4.37 -9.53
C ASN A 118 13.36 -4.27 -8.78
N ALA A 119 12.85 -3.06 -8.65
CA ALA A 119 11.55 -2.74 -8.09
C ALA A 119 10.78 -1.87 -9.11
N PRO A 120 10.24 -2.50 -10.19
CA PRO A 120 9.40 -1.78 -11.13
C PRO A 120 8.06 -1.45 -10.48
N VAL A 121 7.53 -0.27 -10.79
CA VAL A 121 6.18 0.14 -10.42
C VAL A 121 5.28 0.12 -11.66
N ILE A 122 4.00 0.38 -11.50
CA ILE A 122 3.04 0.34 -12.61
C ILE A 122 2.44 1.71 -12.89
N ASP A 123 1.91 1.88 -14.10
CA ASP A 123 1.22 3.09 -14.49
C ASP A 123 -0.03 3.31 -13.63
N TYR A 124 -0.18 4.53 -13.12
CA TYR A 124 -1.41 4.93 -12.46
C TYR A 124 -2.52 5.07 -13.49
N GLN A 125 -3.67 4.50 -13.18
CA GLN A 125 -4.89 4.69 -13.96
C GLN A 125 -5.91 5.46 -13.13
N MET A 126 -6.60 6.40 -13.77
CA MET A 126 -7.67 7.14 -13.10
C MET A 126 -8.71 6.17 -12.50
N GLY A 127 -9.02 6.34 -11.22
CA GLY A 127 -9.87 5.40 -10.48
C GLY A 127 -9.11 4.30 -9.74
N SER A 128 -7.79 4.26 -9.79
CA SER A 128 -6.99 3.41 -8.90
C SER A 128 -7.06 3.94 -7.47
N LEU A 129 -7.93 3.37 -6.66
CA LEU A 129 -8.25 3.85 -5.31
C LEU A 129 -7.48 3.11 -4.20
N ARG A 130 -6.63 2.17 -4.55
CA ARG A 130 -5.85 1.43 -3.54
C ARG A 130 -4.98 2.38 -2.72
N ASP A 131 -5.09 2.28 -1.41
CA ASP A 131 -4.28 3.03 -0.45
C ASP A 131 -2.82 2.54 -0.41
N ASP A 132 -2.59 1.28 -0.79
CA ASP A 132 -1.29 0.62 -0.93
C ASP A 132 -0.76 0.61 -2.38
N PHE A 133 -1.27 1.47 -3.27
CA PHE A 133 -0.71 1.60 -4.63
C PHE A 133 0.75 2.03 -4.56
N ASP A 134 1.63 1.24 -5.16
CA ASP A 134 3.07 1.48 -5.11
C ASP A 134 3.49 2.52 -6.15
N PHE A 135 3.85 3.71 -5.68
CA PHE A 135 4.47 4.79 -6.46
C PHE A 135 6.00 4.83 -6.31
N GLY A 136 6.60 3.80 -5.72
CA GLY A 136 7.98 3.86 -5.26
C GLY A 136 8.13 4.77 -4.04
N SER A 137 9.38 5.12 -3.73
CA SER A 137 9.70 5.90 -2.52
C SER A 137 9.99 7.38 -2.78
N VAL A 138 10.09 7.80 -4.04
CA VAL A 138 10.33 9.19 -4.43
C VAL A 138 9.13 9.73 -5.22
N LEU A 139 8.49 10.77 -4.68
CA LEU A 139 7.35 11.44 -5.30
C LEU A 139 7.76 12.87 -5.67
N LEU A 140 7.67 13.23 -6.94
CA LEU A 140 7.95 14.57 -7.44
C LEU A 140 6.62 15.29 -7.74
N PHE A 141 6.22 16.19 -6.88
CA PHE A 141 4.99 16.97 -7.01
C PHE A 141 5.24 18.29 -7.75
N ASN A 142 4.36 18.66 -8.67
CA ASN A 142 4.24 20.05 -9.09
C ASN A 142 3.79 20.90 -7.89
N ALA A 143 4.56 21.89 -7.52
CA ALA A 143 4.31 22.64 -6.28
C ALA A 143 2.99 23.42 -6.29
N LYS A 144 2.53 23.89 -7.44
CA LYS A 144 1.23 24.58 -7.57
C LYS A 144 0.07 23.60 -7.38
N VAL A 145 0.16 22.43 -8.02
CA VAL A 145 -0.85 21.36 -7.93
C VAL A 145 -0.89 20.83 -6.49
N LEU A 146 0.26 20.62 -5.86
CA LEU A 146 0.35 20.19 -4.46
C LEU A 146 -0.35 21.18 -3.52
N LYS A 147 -0.05 22.49 -3.67
CA LYS A 147 -0.69 23.55 -2.86
C LYS A 147 -2.18 23.61 -3.07
N GLU A 148 -2.64 23.47 -4.32
CA GLU A 148 -4.06 23.42 -4.63
C GLU A 148 -4.73 22.19 -3.99
N ALA A 149 -4.14 21.02 -4.10
CA ALA A 149 -4.66 19.80 -3.48
C ALA A 149 -4.74 19.92 -1.96
N VAL A 150 -3.67 20.44 -1.32
CA VAL A 150 -3.62 20.65 0.13
C VAL A 150 -4.64 21.68 0.59
N SER A 151 -4.91 22.72 -0.20
CA SER A 151 -5.95 23.73 0.13
C SER A 151 -7.37 23.14 0.15
N LYS A 152 -7.57 21.98 -0.48
CA LYS A 152 -8.86 21.25 -0.53
C LYS A 152 -9.00 20.18 0.58
N ILE A 153 -8.07 20.14 1.55
CA ILE A 153 -8.19 19.25 2.70
C ILE A 153 -9.31 19.75 3.62
N ASP A 154 -10.38 19.00 3.73
CA ASP A 154 -11.55 19.32 4.56
C ASP A 154 -11.47 18.62 5.91
N VAL A 155 -10.81 17.47 5.99
CA VAL A 155 -10.64 16.64 7.18
C VAL A 155 -9.16 16.37 7.38
N ASP A 156 -8.67 16.61 8.59
CA ASP A 156 -7.31 16.25 8.96
C ASP A 156 -7.22 14.78 9.33
N TYR A 157 -6.23 14.10 8.74
CA TYR A 157 -5.92 12.70 8.96
C TYR A 157 -4.55 12.55 9.60
N ASP A 158 -4.42 11.62 10.55
CA ASP A 158 -3.14 11.27 11.14
C ASP A 158 -2.34 10.30 10.25
N PHE A 159 -3.04 9.48 9.45
CA PHE A 159 -2.43 8.41 8.64
C PHE A 159 -2.74 8.53 7.14
N ALA A 160 -3.89 9.09 6.76
CA ALA A 160 -4.34 9.12 5.37
C ALA A 160 -4.07 10.45 4.65
N GLY A 161 -3.30 11.37 5.22
CA GLY A 161 -3.09 12.70 4.62
C GLY A 161 -2.37 12.66 3.28
N LEU A 162 -1.30 11.88 3.13
CA LEU A 162 -0.62 11.69 1.84
C LEU A 162 -1.53 11.00 0.82
N TYR A 163 -2.30 10.01 1.23
CA TYR A 163 -3.27 9.33 0.39
C TYR A 163 -4.36 10.27 -0.10
N ASP A 164 -4.94 11.08 0.78
CA ASP A 164 -5.95 12.09 0.45
C ASP A 164 -5.41 13.15 -0.53
N VAL A 165 -4.20 13.66 -0.28
CA VAL A 165 -3.53 14.61 -1.19
C VAL A 165 -3.29 13.99 -2.56
N ARG A 166 -2.83 12.75 -2.64
CA ARG A 166 -2.63 12.03 -3.90
C ARG A 166 -3.94 11.89 -4.68
N LEU A 167 -5.04 11.53 -3.99
CA LEU A 167 -6.37 11.46 -4.60
C LEU A 167 -6.84 12.82 -5.11
N LYS A 168 -6.61 13.89 -4.37
CA LYS A 168 -6.95 15.26 -4.79
C LYS A 168 -6.12 15.70 -6.00
N ILE A 169 -4.81 15.40 -6.03
CA ILE A 169 -3.93 15.68 -7.18
C ILE A 169 -4.49 15.02 -8.44
N SER A 170 -4.92 13.74 -8.36
CA SER A 170 -5.45 13.01 -9.51
C SER A 170 -6.72 13.61 -10.13
N THR A 171 -7.41 14.51 -9.42
CA THR A 171 -8.55 15.27 -9.97
C THR A 171 -8.14 16.61 -10.58
N ILE A 172 -6.88 17.03 -10.44
CA ILE A 172 -6.37 18.33 -10.91
C ILE A 172 -5.43 18.12 -12.10
N ALA A 173 -4.56 17.12 -12.04
CA ALA A 173 -3.54 16.83 -13.04
C ALA A 173 -3.14 15.35 -13.02
N ASP A 174 -2.46 14.91 -14.09
CA ASP A 174 -2.06 13.51 -14.24
C ASP A 174 -0.93 13.10 -13.28
N LEU A 175 -0.96 11.82 -12.88
CA LEU A 175 0.11 11.14 -12.18
C LEU A 175 0.91 10.33 -13.19
N ILE A 176 2.17 10.70 -13.41
CA ILE A 176 3.00 10.16 -14.49
C ILE A 176 4.03 9.18 -13.95
N HIS A 177 3.97 7.95 -14.42
CA HIS A 177 5.00 6.94 -14.21
C HIS A 177 6.15 7.13 -15.22
N ILE A 178 7.36 7.14 -14.70
CA ILE A 178 8.59 7.13 -15.49
C ILE A 178 9.14 5.70 -15.46
N ASN A 179 8.95 4.97 -16.55
CA ASN A 179 9.40 3.59 -16.69
C ASN A 179 10.94 3.54 -16.89
N GLU A 180 11.66 4.08 -15.93
CA GLU A 180 13.12 4.12 -15.86
C GLU A 180 13.55 3.95 -14.40
N TYR A 181 14.61 3.14 -14.16
CA TYR A 181 15.19 2.95 -12.84
C TYR A 181 16.09 4.13 -12.48
N LEU A 182 15.53 5.13 -11.81
CA LEU A 182 16.17 6.41 -11.57
C LEU A 182 16.91 6.50 -10.24
N TYR A 183 16.57 5.66 -9.25
CA TYR A 183 17.20 5.72 -7.94
C TYR A 183 17.28 4.35 -7.27
N SER A 184 18.04 4.28 -6.20
CA SER A 184 18.14 3.11 -5.32
C SER A 184 17.67 3.49 -3.92
N ASP A 185 16.83 2.63 -3.36
CA ASP A 185 16.39 2.66 -1.97
C ASP A 185 17.25 1.67 -1.19
N VAL A 186 18.19 2.19 -0.38
CA VAL A 186 19.20 1.40 0.32
C VAL A 186 18.74 1.16 1.75
N GLU A 187 18.40 -0.07 2.07
CA GLU A 187 17.91 -0.44 3.40
C GLU A 187 19.02 -0.32 4.44
N LEU A 188 18.79 0.48 5.47
CA LEU A 188 19.74 0.72 6.58
C LEU A 188 19.51 -0.22 7.77
N ASP A 189 18.32 -0.88 7.85
CA ASP A 189 17.95 -1.73 8.97
C ASP A 189 17.55 -3.14 8.51
N THR A 190 18.23 -4.14 9.05
CA THR A 190 18.01 -5.55 8.76
C THR A 190 16.90 -6.20 9.58
N ARG A 191 15.93 -5.45 10.10
CA ARG A 191 14.77 -6.02 10.76
C ARG A 191 14.05 -6.99 9.83
N LYS A 192 14.03 -8.28 10.21
CA LYS A 192 13.36 -9.35 9.46
C LYS A 192 11.85 -9.04 9.36
N SER A 193 11.44 -8.42 8.26
CA SER A 193 10.02 -8.13 7.97
C SER A 193 9.33 -9.36 7.40
N GLY A 194 9.26 -10.45 8.18
CA GLY A 194 8.57 -11.68 7.78
C GLY A 194 7.06 -11.73 8.04
N GLU A 195 6.48 -10.72 8.68
CA GLU A 195 5.12 -10.76 9.20
C GLU A 195 4.10 -9.84 8.49
N LYS A 196 4.47 -9.21 7.36
CA LYS A 196 3.66 -8.14 6.74
C LYS A 196 2.44 -8.59 5.91
N ILE A 197 2.20 -9.89 5.72
CA ILE A 197 1.19 -10.34 4.73
C ILE A 197 -0.27 -10.07 5.19
N PHE A 198 -0.51 -9.83 6.48
CA PHE A 198 -1.85 -9.59 7.03
C PHE A 198 -1.95 -8.37 7.97
N ASP A 199 -1.02 -7.42 7.86
CA ASP A 199 -1.03 -6.21 8.69
C ASP A 199 -2.33 -5.39 8.56
N TYR A 200 -2.99 -5.46 7.42
CA TYR A 200 -4.25 -4.74 7.17
C TYR A 200 -5.43 -5.24 8.00
N VAL A 201 -5.36 -6.47 8.53
CA VAL A 201 -6.40 -7.04 9.42
C VAL A 201 -6.03 -6.95 10.89
N ASP A 202 -4.83 -6.46 11.24
CA ASP A 202 -4.45 -6.27 12.64
C ASP A 202 -5.34 -5.20 13.28
N PRO A 203 -6.04 -5.50 14.38
CA PRO A 203 -6.87 -4.53 15.09
C PRO A 203 -6.14 -3.24 15.50
N LYS A 204 -4.80 -3.28 15.63
CA LYS A 204 -3.96 -2.10 15.89
C LYS A 204 -4.01 -1.08 14.75
N ASN A 205 -4.22 -1.53 13.51
CA ASN A 205 -4.26 -0.70 12.32
C ASN A 205 -5.67 -0.21 11.96
N ARG A 206 -6.67 -0.48 12.81
CA ARG A 206 -8.07 -0.09 12.54
C ARG A 206 -8.23 1.43 12.34
N GLY A 207 -7.50 2.25 13.06
CA GLY A 207 -7.50 3.72 12.87
C GLY A 207 -7.05 4.12 11.47
N VAL A 208 -5.98 3.51 10.97
CA VAL A 208 -5.46 3.71 9.61
C VAL A 208 -6.53 3.34 8.57
N GLN A 209 -7.14 2.15 8.69
CA GLN A 209 -8.18 1.68 7.77
C GLN A 209 -9.38 2.63 7.71
N ILE A 210 -9.85 3.11 8.86
CA ILE A 210 -10.97 4.06 8.95
C ILE A 210 -10.66 5.38 8.23
N GLU A 211 -9.45 5.90 8.38
CA GLU A 211 -9.04 7.13 7.70
C GLU A 211 -8.91 6.93 6.19
N MET A 212 -8.29 5.83 5.73
CA MET A 212 -8.19 5.48 4.32
C MET A 212 -9.58 5.35 3.67
N GLU A 213 -10.52 4.66 4.34
CA GLU A 213 -11.91 4.56 3.89
C GLU A 213 -12.60 5.92 3.79
N LYS A 214 -12.41 6.80 4.77
CA LYS A 214 -12.98 8.15 4.75
C LYS A 214 -12.43 8.99 3.59
N ALA A 215 -11.11 8.99 3.39
CA ALA A 215 -10.45 9.72 2.31
C ALA A 215 -10.93 9.19 0.93
N CYS A 216 -10.97 7.87 0.76
CA CYS A 216 -11.48 7.22 -0.45
C CYS A 216 -12.95 7.58 -0.70
N THR A 217 -13.79 7.52 0.31
CA THR A 217 -15.23 7.86 0.20
C THR A 217 -15.44 9.33 -0.18
N ALA A 218 -14.65 10.24 0.41
CA ALA A 218 -14.70 11.66 0.05
C ALA A 218 -14.30 11.89 -1.42
N HIS A 219 -13.25 11.21 -1.87
CA HIS A 219 -12.83 11.25 -3.28
C HIS A 219 -13.91 10.71 -4.22
N LEU A 220 -14.50 9.55 -3.93
CA LEU A 220 -15.58 8.97 -4.72
C LEU A 220 -16.78 9.92 -4.85
N LYS A 221 -17.13 10.63 -3.77
CA LYS A 221 -18.18 11.66 -3.81
C LYS A 221 -17.79 12.83 -4.70
N ALA A 222 -16.54 13.27 -4.61
CA ALA A 222 -16.04 14.41 -5.40
C ALA A 222 -16.03 14.13 -6.91
N ILE A 223 -15.72 12.88 -7.32
CA ILE A 223 -15.69 12.48 -8.74
C ILE A 223 -17.03 11.93 -9.26
N GLY A 224 -18.08 11.87 -8.41
CA GLY A 224 -19.39 11.32 -8.78
C GLY A 224 -19.42 9.80 -8.90
N GLY A 225 -18.42 9.11 -8.37
CA GLY A 225 -18.31 7.64 -8.38
C GLY A 225 -18.87 6.95 -7.12
N TYR A 226 -19.39 7.72 -6.16
CA TYR A 226 -19.91 7.16 -4.92
C TYR A 226 -21.29 6.54 -5.12
N LEU A 227 -21.40 5.26 -4.84
CA LEU A 227 -22.66 4.54 -4.76
C LEU A 227 -23.08 4.47 -3.29
N ALA A 228 -24.20 5.13 -2.96
CA ALA A 228 -24.78 4.99 -1.62
C ALA A 228 -25.15 3.52 -1.35
N PRO A 229 -25.00 3.03 -0.13
CA PRO A 229 -25.32 1.64 0.22
C PRO A 229 -26.84 1.42 0.25
N GLU A 230 -27.44 1.39 -0.94
CA GLU A 230 -28.84 1.02 -1.13
C GLU A 230 -28.87 -0.44 -1.60
N PHE A 231 -29.22 -1.34 -0.70
CA PHE A 231 -29.28 -2.76 -0.99
C PHE A 231 -30.72 -3.16 -1.30
N LYS A 232 -30.91 -3.89 -2.42
CA LYS A 232 -32.17 -4.57 -2.68
C LYS A 232 -32.40 -5.59 -1.59
N LYS A 233 -33.55 -5.54 -0.92
CA LYS A 233 -33.95 -6.59 0.00
C LYS A 233 -34.05 -7.90 -0.78
N ILE A 234 -33.24 -8.87 -0.41
CA ILE A 234 -33.29 -10.21 -0.98
C ILE A 234 -34.32 -10.99 -0.16
N GLU A 235 -35.38 -11.44 -0.83
CA GLU A 235 -36.31 -12.41 -0.27
C GLU A 235 -35.78 -13.79 -0.62
N PHE A 236 -35.27 -14.50 0.39
CA PHE A 236 -34.90 -15.90 0.21
C PHE A 236 -36.18 -16.70 0.02
N SER A 237 -36.21 -17.56 -1.02
CA SER A 237 -37.32 -18.50 -1.18
C SER A 237 -37.49 -19.35 0.10
N GLU A 238 -38.72 -19.56 0.52
CA GLU A 238 -39.03 -20.44 1.65
C GLU A 238 -38.62 -21.89 1.31
N GLY A 239 -37.36 -22.20 1.53
CA GLY A 239 -36.79 -23.54 1.41
C GLY A 239 -36.49 -24.08 2.80
N ASN A 240 -36.88 -25.33 3.05
CA ASN A 240 -36.38 -26.07 4.20
C ASN A 240 -34.94 -26.49 3.91
N PHE A 241 -33.99 -25.69 4.33
CA PHE A 241 -32.58 -26.07 4.31
C PHE A 241 -32.25 -26.87 5.57
N GLU A 242 -31.60 -28.01 5.42
CA GLU A 242 -31.17 -28.84 6.54
C GLU A 242 -30.11 -28.13 7.38
N TYR A 243 -29.24 -27.38 6.71
CA TYR A 243 -28.16 -26.59 7.31
C TYR A 243 -28.40 -25.11 7.03
N GLU A 244 -28.23 -24.27 8.06
CA GLU A 244 -28.30 -22.81 7.96
C GLU A 244 -27.08 -22.26 7.21
N ALA A 245 -25.92 -22.91 7.36
CA ALA A 245 -24.69 -22.53 6.70
C ALA A 245 -23.88 -23.76 6.28
N SER A 246 -23.20 -23.64 5.14
CA SER A 246 -22.18 -24.61 4.68
C SER A 246 -20.85 -23.91 4.54
N VAL A 247 -19.81 -24.41 5.22
CA VAL A 247 -18.44 -23.95 5.01
C VAL A 247 -17.82 -24.82 3.92
N ILE A 248 -17.32 -24.21 2.85
CA ILE A 248 -16.74 -24.92 1.71
C ILE A 248 -15.25 -24.62 1.64
N ILE A 249 -14.42 -25.68 1.68
CA ILE A 249 -12.96 -25.58 1.58
C ILE A 249 -12.48 -26.35 0.34
N PRO A 250 -12.23 -25.68 -0.80
CA PRO A 250 -11.51 -26.31 -1.90
C PRO A 250 -10.03 -26.40 -1.54
N VAL A 251 -9.45 -27.59 -1.70
CA VAL A 251 -8.06 -27.82 -1.30
C VAL A 251 -7.31 -28.64 -2.35
N ARG A 252 -6.01 -28.37 -2.50
CA ARG A 252 -5.07 -29.22 -3.22
C ARG A 252 -3.69 -29.06 -2.61
N ASN A 253 -3.08 -30.18 -2.17
CA ASN A 253 -1.73 -30.25 -1.60
C ASN A 253 -1.53 -29.26 -0.45
N ARG A 254 -2.24 -29.48 0.66
CA ARG A 254 -2.20 -28.64 1.87
C ARG A 254 -2.05 -29.44 3.16
N ILE A 255 -1.26 -30.52 3.13
CA ILE A 255 -1.02 -31.39 4.28
C ILE A 255 -0.62 -30.63 5.55
N ARG A 256 0.11 -29.51 5.40
CA ARG A 256 0.60 -28.71 6.52
C ARG A 256 -0.48 -27.91 7.26
N THR A 257 -1.57 -27.55 6.59
CA THR A 257 -2.57 -26.60 7.12
C THR A 257 -3.99 -27.13 7.16
N ILE A 258 -4.30 -28.20 6.43
CA ILE A 258 -5.67 -28.69 6.30
C ILE A 258 -6.29 -29.14 7.64
N ARG A 259 -5.50 -29.78 8.51
CA ARG A 259 -5.99 -30.20 9.84
C ARG A 259 -6.43 -29.02 10.71
N ASP A 260 -5.66 -27.94 10.67
CA ASP A 260 -5.96 -26.74 11.46
C ASP A 260 -7.18 -26.01 10.89
N ALA A 261 -7.33 -25.96 9.56
CA ALA A 261 -8.51 -25.40 8.91
C ALA A 261 -9.78 -26.18 9.31
N ILE A 262 -9.76 -27.53 9.23
CA ILE A 262 -10.90 -28.39 9.62
C ILE A 262 -11.23 -28.19 11.11
N ARG A 263 -10.23 -28.26 11.99
CA ARG A 263 -10.45 -28.03 13.45
C ARG A 263 -11.03 -26.67 13.72
N SER A 264 -10.55 -25.63 13.05
CA SER A 264 -11.05 -24.26 13.19
C SER A 264 -12.54 -24.16 12.88
N VAL A 265 -12.99 -24.80 11.81
CA VAL A 265 -14.40 -24.83 11.44
C VAL A 265 -15.22 -25.67 12.42
N LEU A 266 -14.79 -26.91 12.70
CA LEU A 266 -15.55 -27.84 13.55
C LEU A 266 -15.62 -27.41 15.03
N SER A 267 -14.70 -26.55 15.47
CA SER A 267 -14.69 -25.96 16.83
C SER A 267 -15.56 -24.72 16.99
N GLN A 268 -16.20 -24.22 15.92
CA GLN A 268 -17.06 -23.03 16.00
C GLN A 268 -18.26 -23.30 16.90
N LYS A 269 -18.57 -22.29 17.73
CA LYS A 269 -19.76 -22.32 18.61
C LYS A 269 -20.85 -21.47 17.97
N CYS A 270 -21.92 -22.12 17.56
CA CYS A 270 -23.11 -21.47 17.00
C CYS A 270 -24.36 -22.18 17.50
N ASP A 271 -25.49 -21.52 17.38
CA ASP A 271 -26.82 -22.01 17.78
C ASP A 271 -27.68 -22.54 16.63
N PHE A 272 -27.03 -22.68 15.46
CA PHE A 272 -27.65 -23.20 14.24
C PHE A 272 -26.86 -24.40 13.67
N LYS A 273 -27.51 -25.19 12.80
CA LYS A 273 -26.88 -26.31 12.12
C LYS A 273 -26.00 -25.82 10.96
N TYR A 274 -24.79 -26.33 10.90
CA TYR A 274 -23.88 -26.10 9.78
C TYR A 274 -23.14 -27.38 9.40
N ASN A 275 -22.61 -27.43 8.19
CA ASN A 275 -21.72 -28.49 7.75
C ASN A 275 -20.43 -27.92 7.17
N LEU A 276 -19.43 -28.78 7.02
CA LEU A 276 -18.14 -28.49 6.39
C LEU A 276 -17.98 -29.38 5.17
N ILE A 277 -17.86 -28.78 3.99
CA ILE A 277 -17.65 -29.48 2.74
C ILE A 277 -16.20 -29.24 2.32
N VAL A 278 -15.37 -30.28 2.35
CA VAL A 278 -13.98 -30.22 1.87
C VAL A 278 -13.89 -30.87 0.50
N ILE A 279 -13.51 -30.08 -0.50
CA ILE A 279 -13.35 -30.57 -1.87
C ILE A 279 -11.87 -30.71 -2.14
N ASP A 280 -11.40 -31.96 -2.06
CA ASP A 280 -10.01 -32.32 -2.34
C ASP A 280 -9.80 -32.51 -3.85
N ASN A 281 -9.24 -31.49 -4.49
CA ASN A 281 -8.97 -31.48 -5.92
C ASN A 281 -7.72 -32.32 -6.26
N HIS A 282 -7.77 -33.65 -5.98
CA HIS A 282 -6.72 -34.63 -6.28
C HIS A 282 -5.36 -34.30 -5.63
N SER A 283 -5.33 -34.17 -4.32
CA SER A 283 -4.09 -34.01 -3.57
C SER A 283 -3.20 -35.27 -3.66
N THR A 284 -1.89 -35.06 -3.56
CA THR A 284 -0.87 -36.13 -3.69
C THR A 284 0.17 -36.08 -2.58
N ASP A 285 0.00 -35.20 -1.59
CA ASP A 285 0.96 -34.90 -0.51
C ASP A 285 0.54 -35.48 0.86
N GLY A 286 -0.52 -36.31 0.92
CA GLY A 286 -1.10 -36.80 2.17
C GLY A 286 -2.25 -35.90 2.72
N THR A 287 -2.72 -34.93 1.96
CA THR A 287 -3.86 -34.09 2.34
C THR A 287 -5.15 -34.91 2.47
N THR A 288 -5.40 -35.85 1.54
CA THR A 288 -6.58 -36.73 1.55
C THR A 288 -6.66 -37.54 2.83
N GLU A 289 -5.56 -38.17 3.22
CA GLU A 289 -5.46 -38.99 4.45
C GLU A 289 -5.64 -38.11 5.71
N ALA A 290 -5.16 -36.89 5.66
CA ALA A 290 -5.34 -35.93 6.77
C ALA A 290 -6.80 -35.47 6.93
N ILE A 291 -7.58 -35.38 5.84
CA ILE A 291 -9.01 -35.08 5.90
C ILE A 291 -9.76 -36.28 6.48
N ASP A 292 -9.38 -37.50 6.11
CA ASP A 292 -10.01 -38.74 6.58
C ASP A 292 -9.89 -38.98 8.10
N GLU A 293 -8.92 -38.29 8.76
CA GLU A 293 -8.83 -38.31 10.23
C GLU A 293 -10.07 -37.72 10.92
N PHE A 294 -10.88 -36.93 10.21
CA PHE A 294 -12.08 -36.26 10.72
C PHE A 294 -13.40 -36.90 10.21
N LYS A 295 -13.35 -38.01 9.51
CA LYS A 295 -14.51 -38.64 8.90
C LYS A 295 -15.63 -39.03 9.85
N ASP A 296 -15.34 -39.16 11.14
CA ASP A 296 -16.32 -39.50 12.17
C ASP A 296 -17.16 -38.29 12.64
N ASP A 297 -16.85 -37.09 12.20
CA ASP A 297 -17.68 -35.90 12.46
C ASP A 297 -18.77 -35.81 11.38
N GLU A 298 -20.02 -35.98 11.79
CA GLU A 298 -21.19 -36.01 10.90
C GLU A 298 -21.36 -34.70 10.08
N ARG A 299 -20.73 -33.62 10.50
CA ARG A 299 -20.76 -32.33 9.80
C ARG A 299 -19.80 -32.28 8.63
N LEU A 300 -18.78 -33.17 8.57
CA LEU A 300 -17.79 -33.18 7.51
C LEU A 300 -18.28 -33.97 6.30
N ILE A 301 -18.24 -33.31 5.14
CA ILE A 301 -18.46 -33.92 3.85
C ILE A 301 -17.13 -33.81 3.06
N HIS A 302 -16.47 -34.95 2.80
CA HIS A 302 -15.26 -34.99 2.00
C HIS A 302 -15.62 -35.40 0.57
N ILE A 303 -15.25 -34.60 -0.41
CA ILE A 303 -15.52 -34.83 -1.83
C ILE A 303 -14.19 -34.82 -2.60
N VAL A 304 -13.95 -35.88 -3.36
CA VAL A 304 -12.92 -35.88 -4.39
C VAL A 304 -13.64 -35.83 -5.75
N PRO A 305 -13.54 -34.76 -6.53
CA PRO A 305 -14.24 -34.64 -7.80
C PRO A 305 -13.80 -35.72 -8.80
N GLU A 306 -14.70 -36.18 -9.67
CA GLU A 306 -14.33 -37.10 -10.77
C GLU A 306 -13.40 -36.40 -11.77
N ARG A 307 -13.63 -35.13 -12.05
CA ARG A 307 -12.84 -34.31 -12.97
C ARG A 307 -11.53 -33.84 -12.32
N LYS A 308 -10.43 -33.93 -13.08
CA LYS A 308 -9.08 -33.50 -12.63
C LYS A 308 -8.67 -32.11 -13.07
N ASP A 309 -9.48 -31.48 -13.92
CA ASP A 309 -9.23 -30.19 -14.52
C ASP A 309 -10.02 -29.05 -13.86
N LEU A 310 -10.61 -29.31 -12.70
CA LEU A 310 -11.31 -28.29 -11.94
C LEU A 310 -10.31 -27.27 -11.35
N GLY A 311 -10.49 -26.02 -11.68
CA GLY A 311 -9.89 -24.93 -10.92
C GLY A 311 -10.66 -24.66 -9.62
N ILE A 312 -10.23 -23.67 -8.84
CA ILE A 312 -10.93 -23.29 -7.60
C ILE A 312 -12.42 -22.98 -7.85
N GLY A 313 -12.74 -22.29 -8.96
CA GLY A 313 -14.12 -21.99 -9.34
C GLY A 313 -14.95 -23.23 -9.63
N GLY A 314 -14.37 -24.28 -10.27
CA GLY A 314 -15.05 -25.54 -10.50
C GLY A 314 -15.28 -26.36 -9.24
N CYS A 315 -14.47 -26.17 -8.20
CA CYS A 315 -14.69 -26.77 -6.89
C CYS A 315 -15.77 -26.06 -6.08
N TRP A 316 -16.10 -24.80 -6.40
CA TRP A 316 -17.18 -24.04 -5.75
C TRP A 316 -18.57 -24.38 -6.32
N ASN A 317 -18.64 -24.83 -7.55
CA ASN A 317 -19.86 -25.20 -8.28
C ASN A 317 -20.14 -26.71 -8.24
#